data_1c0d2848ac0eeaef2247533ddec8d06f
#
_entry.id   1c0d2848ac0eeaef2247533ddec8d06f
#
_cell.length_a   1.000
_cell.length_b   1.000
_cell.length_c   1.000
_cell.angle_alpha   90.00
_cell.angle_beta   90.00
_cell.angle_gamma   90.00
#
_symmetry.space_group_name_H-M   'P 1'
#
loop_
_entity.id
_entity.type
_entity.pdbx_description
1 polymer ?
#
loop_
_entity_poly.entity_id
_entity_poly.type
_entity_poly.pdbx_seq_one_letter_code
_entity_poly.pdbx_strand_id
1 'polypeptide(L)'
;DADGTARLLRHGGIPLEDLAHVLADHGGIVAAAPTAQPGVPMQAPGMTESHYAPMVPLLLVTTALPAGVTECALLAPDRATLTHLEGLAAAAGANVHASVALSETLDSVAAAAHLFERLHELEAALISRAVPAARIIAAPYPEGGLGSAIADRLRRAAATPQ
;
A
#
# COMPACT_ATOMS: atom_id res chain seq x y z
N ASP A 1 -5.26 -18.25 19.86
CA ASP A 1 -4.95 -17.94 21.26
C ASP A 1 -5.45 -19.09 22.17
N ALA A 2 -4.98 -19.13 23.41
CA ALA A 2 -5.32 -20.21 24.34
C ALA A 2 -6.79 -20.22 24.77
N ASP A 3 -7.51 -19.13 24.53
CA ASP A 3 -8.95 -18.95 24.78
C ASP A 3 -9.84 -19.33 23.60
N GLY A 4 -9.25 -19.85 22.52
CA GLY A 4 -9.97 -20.23 21.29
C GLY A 4 -10.18 -19.07 20.31
N THR A 5 -9.81 -17.82 20.64
CA THR A 5 -9.93 -16.68 19.75
C THR A 5 -8.92 -16.77 18.60
N ALA A 6 -9.37 -16.67 17.36
CA ALA A 6 -8.49 -16.56 16.20
C ALA A 6 -7.81 -15.18 16.14
N ARG A 7 -6.58 -15.13 15.62
CA ARG A 7 -5.85 -13.88 15.45
C ARG A 7 -5.49 -13.67 13.98
N LEU A 8 -5.93 -12.55 13.41
CA LEU A 8 -5.53 -12.15 12.07
C LEU A 8 -4.10 -11.61 12.13
N LEU A 9 -3.14 -12.34 11.59
CA LEU A 9 -1.73 -11.93 11.57
C LEU A 9 -1.42 -10.95 10.44
N ARG A 10 -2.19 -11.01 9.34
CA ARG A 10 -2.01 -10.18 8.15
C ARG A 10 -3.32 -10.11 7.36
N HIS A 11 -3.66 -8.94 6.84
CA HIS A 11 -4.75 -8.81 5.87
C HIS A 11 -4.42 -9.58 4.58
N GLY A 12 -5.34 -10.45 4.15
CA GLY A 12 -5.24 -11.31 2.97
C GLY A 12 -6.31 -10.99 1.93
N GLY A 13 -6.58 -11.99 1.06
CA GLY A 13 -7.64 -11.90 0.05
C GLY A 13 -9.06 -12.11 0.60
N ILE A 14 -9.20 -12.51 1.87
CA ILE A 14 -10.48 -12.64 2.56
C ILE A 14 -10.61 -11.46 3.52
N PRO A 15 -11.67 -10.65 3.43
CA PRO A 15 -11.95 -9.56 4.36
C PRO A 15 -12.04 -10.03 5.82
N LEU A 16 -11.64 -9.17 6.77
CA LEU A 16 -11.74 -9.49 8.19
C LEU A 16 -13.20 -9.70 8.62
N GLU A 17 -14.10 -8.96 8.03
CA GLU A 17 -15.54 -8.99 8.28
C GLU A 17 -16.12 -10.36 7.92
N ASP A 18 -15.71 -10.95 6.80
CA ASP A 18 -16.13 -12.27 6.36
C ASP A 18 -15.59 -13.37 7.30
N LEU A 19 -14.31 -13.24 7.70
CA LEU A 19 -13.72 -14.15 8.68
C LEU A 19 -14.41 -14.02 10.05
N ALA A 20 -14.74 -12.81 10.48
CA ALA A 20 -15.45 -12.58 11.74
C ALA A 20 -16.83 -13.22 11.73
N HIS A 21 -17.55 -13.14 10.59
CA HIS A 21 -18.83 -13.78 10.44
C HIS A 21 -18.74 -15.32 10.57
N VAL A 22 -17.78 -15.93 9.88
CA VAL A 22 -17.60 -17.41 9.92
C VAL A 22 -17.14 -17.90 11.30
N LEU A 23 -16.33 -17.09 12.00
CA LEU A 23 -15.74 -17.48 13.29
C LEU A 23 -16.57 -17.02 14.50
N ALA A 24 -17.74 -16.40 14.29
CA ALA A 24 -18.56 -15.86 15.38
C ALA A 24 -18.89 -16.92 16.46
N ASP A 25 -19.23 -18.14 16.03
CA ASP A 25 -19.57 -19.26 16.92
C ASP A 25 -18.34 -20.07 17.40
N HIS A 26 -17.13 -19.64 17.01
CA HIS A 26 -15.86 -20.35 17.29
C HIS A 26 -14.83 -19.49 18.05
N GLY A 27 -15.30 -18.59 18.92
CA GLY A 27 -14.43 -17.70 19.71
C GLY A 27 -14.07 -16.37 19.03
N GLY A 28 -14.56 -16.14 17.81
CA GLY A 28 -14.35 -14.91 17.07
C GLY A 28 -12.94 -14.75 16.51
N ILE A 29 -12.67 -13.56 15.96
CA ILE A 29 -11.36 -13.17 15.41
C ILE A 29 -11.00 -11.75 15.85
N VAL A 30 -9.73 -11.54 16.18
CA VAL A 30 -9.17 -10.21 16.46
C VAL A 30 -8.05 -9.89 15.48
N ALA A 31 -7.94 -8.64 15.04
CA ALA A 31 -6.79 -8.18 14.30
C ALA A 31 -5.58 -8.14 15.24
N ALA A 32 -4.45 -8.72 14.82
CA ALA A 32 -3.20 -8.52 15.53
C ALA A 32 -2.80 -7.06 15.41
N ALA A 33 -2.38 -6.46 16.53
CA ALA A 33 -1.72 -5.16 16.45
C ALA A 33 -0.46 -5.30 15.56
N PRO A 34 -0.13 -4.31 14.73
CA PRO A 34 1.09 -4.33 13.95
C PRO A 34 2.27 -4.21 14.91
N THR A 35 2.85 -5.33 15.33
CA THR A 35 4.00 -5.34 16.20
C THR A 35 5.13 -6.18 15.60
N ALA A 36 5.98 -5.51 14.81
CA ALA A 36 7.35 -5.93 14.74
C ALA A 36 8.01 -5.54 16.07
N GLN A 37 8.01 -6.42 17.06
CA GLN A 37 8.82 -6.23 18.26
C GLN A 37 10.24 -6.74 17.97
N PRO A 38 11.30 -5.93 18.18
CA PRO A 38 12.65 -6.39 18.01
C PRO A 38 12.92 -7.62 18.91
N GLY A 39 13.36 -8.72 18.30
CA GLY A 39 13.73 -9.94 19.01
C GLY A 39 12.63 -11.00 19.17
N VAL A 40 11.42 -10.77 18.68
CA VAL A 40 10.37 -11.80 18.66
C VAL A 40 10.40 -12.53 17.31
N PRO A 41 10.46 -13.88 17.27
CA PRO A 41 10.38 -14.63 16.04
C PRO A 41 9.08 -14.32 15.27
N MET A 42 9.19 -14.09 13.98
CA MET A 42 8.03 -13.81 13.12
C MET A 42 7.10 -15.02 13.05
N GLN A 43 5.82 -14.81 13.33
CA GLN A 43 4.81 -15.87 13.42
C GLN A 43 4.22 -16.29 12.07
N ALA A 44 4.51 -15.55 10.97
CA ALA A 44 4.05 -15.92 9.65
C ALA A 44 5.03 -15.48 8.55
N PRO A 45 5.16 -16.26 7.45
CA PRO A 45 5.90 -15.85 6.26
C PRO A 45 5.31 -14.55 5.68
N GLY A 46 6.14 -13.62 5.25
CA GLY A 46 5.70 -12.34 4.67
C GLY A 46 5.35 -11.25 5.70
N MET A 47 5.69 -11.41 6.98
CA MET A 47 5.71 -10.31 7.95
C MET A 47 6.98 -9.46 7.83
N THR A 48 7.96 -9.86 6.99
CA THR A 48 9.12 -9.03 6.64
C THR A 48 8.68 -7.87 5.77
N GLU A 49 9.07 -6.67 6.17
CA GLU A 49 8.74 -5.41 5.50
C GLU A 49 9.24 -5.33 4.05
N SER A 50 10.23 -6.14 3.65
CA SER A 50 10.95 -5.93 2.39
C SER A 50 10.60 -6.87 1.21
N HIS A 51 9.74 -7.86 1.36
CA HIS A 51 9.50 -8.82 0.26
C HIS A 51 8.80 -8.25 -0.98
N TYR A 52 8.20 -7.06 -0.89
CA TYR A 52 7.45 -6.41 -1.98
C TYR A 52 7.66 -4.89 -2.03
N ALA A 53 8.63 -4.36 -1.27
CA ALA A 53 8.95 -2.95 -1.34
C ALA A 53 9.65 -2.66 -2.69
N PRO A 54 9.22 -1.63 -3.42
CA PRO A 54 9.92 -1.19 -4.62
C PRO A 54 11.35 -0.72 -4.27
N MET A 55 12.28 -0.85 -5.21
CA MET A 55 13.64 -0.29 -5.08
C MET A 55 13.63 1.24 -5.06
N VAL A 56 12.62 1.84 -5.72
CA VAL A 56 12.37 3.29 -5.66
C VAL A 56 11.54 3.60 -4.41
N PRO A 57 11.97 4.56 -3.56
CA PRO A 57 11.22 4.92 -2.35
C PRO A 57 9.77 5.27 -2.63
N LEU A 58 8.86 4.69 -1.84
CA LEU A 58 7.44 4.99 -1.88
C LEU A 58 7.06 5.86 -0.68
N LEU A 59 6.30 6.92 -0.94
CA LEU A 59 5.76 7.84 0.08
C LEU A 59 4.24 7.89 -0.02
N LEU A 60 3.55 7.75 1.12
CA LEU A 60 2.11 7.95 1.19
C LEU A 60 1.80 9.43 1.44
N VAL A 61 0.94 10.00 0.59
CA VAL A 61 0.61 11.43 0.57
C VAL A 61 -0.89 11.65 0.46
N THR A 62 -1.42 12.57 1.25
CA THR A 62 -2.85 12.92 1.25
C THR A 62 -3.11 14.36 0.81
N THR A 63 -2.31 15.32 1.23
CA THR A 63 -2.61 16.75 1.10
C THR A 63 -1.56 17.58 0.38
N ALA A 64 -0.30 17.17 0.44
CA ALA A 64 0.81 17.89 -0.21
C ALA A 64 2.00 16.96 -0.43
N LEU A 65 2.77 17.16 -1.50
CA LEU A 65 4.04 16.46 -1.67
C LEU A 65 5.04 16.92 -0.61
N PRO A 66 5.87 16.00 -0.08
CA PRO A 66 6.96 16.36 0.81
C PRO A 66 7.94 17.33 0.15
N ALA A 67 8.50 18.25 0.94
CA ALA A 67 9.49 19.18 0.45
C ALA A 67 10.70 18.43 -0.15
N GLY A 68 11.20 18.91 -1.29
CA GLY A 68 12.35 18.32 -1.99
C GLY A 68 12.02 17.17 -2.95
N VAL A 69 10.77 16.78 -3.08
CA VAL A 69 10.34 15.85 -4.15
C VAL A 69 10.21 16.65 -5.44
N THR A 70 11.18 16.49 -6.35
CA THR A 70 11.20 17.15 -7.66
C THR A 70 10.93 16.18 -8.81
N GLU A 71 11.13 14.88 -8.59
CA GLU A 71 10.98 13.84 -9.60
C GLU A 71 10.13 12.71 -9.02
N CYS A 72 9.02 12.36 -9.67
CA CYS A 72 8.12 11.35 -9.12
C CYS A 72 7.36 10.52 -10.19
N ALA A 73 6.80 9.40 -9.72
CA ALA A 73 5.71 8.69 -10.35
C ALA A 73 4.53 8.63 -9.37
N LEU A 74 3.30 8.59 -9.86
CA LEU A 74 2.09 8.70 -9.05
C LEU A 74 1.27 7.41 -9.08
N LEU A 75 0.83 6.97 -7.90
CA LEU A 75 -0.07 5.84 -7.70
C LEU A 75 -1.31 6.29 -6.92
N ALA A 76 -2.49 6.04 -7.46
CA ALA A 76 -3.74 6.37 -6.78
C ALA A 76 -4.72 5.19 -6.73
N PRO A 77 -5.63 5.15 -5.75
CA PRO A 77 -6.71 4.17 -5.67
C PRO A 77 -7.60 4.16 -6.92
N ASP A 78 -7.95 5.34 -7.41
CA ASP A 78 -8.84 5.56 -8.54
C ASP A 78 -8.45 6.78 -9.39
N ARG A 79 -9.17 6.97 -10.50
CA ARG A 79 -8.91 8.06 -11.45
C ARG A 79 -9.10 9.44 -10.82
N ALA A 80 -10.11 9.64 -9.97
CA ALA A 80 -10.38 10.93 -9.34
C ALA A 80 -9.25 11.32 -8.38
N THR A 81 -8.78 10.38 -7.57
CA THR A 81 -7.65 10.57 -6.65
C THR A 81 -6.34 10.79 -7.43
N LEU A 82 -6.16 10.11 -8.58
CA LEU A 82 -5.00 10.34 -9.43
C LEU A 82 -4.94 11.77 -9.94
N THR A 83 -6.05 12.30 -10.45
CA THR A 83 -6.14 13.71 -10.90
C THR A 83 -5.82 14.68 -9.76
N HIS A 84 -6.25 14.38 -8.53
CA HIS A 84 -5.90 15.18 -7.36
C HIS A 84 -4.38 15.14 -7.09
N LEU A 85 -3.74 13.96 -7.11
CA LEU A 85 -2.28 13.83 -6.93
C LEU A 85 -1.50 14.56 -8.03
N GLU A 86 -1.95 14.51 -9.28
CA GLU A 86 -1.34 15.26 -10.39
C GLU A 86 -1.38 16.77 -10.13
N GLY A 87 -2.51 17.27 -9.59
CA GLY A 87 -2.64 18.65 -9.15
C GLY A 87 -1.66 19.02 -8.03
N LEU A 88 -1.47 18.15 -7.04
CA LEU A 88 -0.51 18.35 -5.95
C LEU A 88 0.94 18.35 -6.48
N ALA A 89 1.27 17.46 -7.41
CA ALA A 89 2.59 17.42 -8.03
C ALA A 89 2.88 18.68 -8.84
N ALA A 90 1.91 19.14 -9.63
CA ALA A 90 2.02 20.40 -10.38
C ALA A 90 2.19 21.61 -9.46
N ALA A 91 1.43 21.69 -8.37
CA ALA A 91 1.56 22.78 -7.39
C ALA A 91 2.91 22.77 -6.68
N ALA A 92 3.53 21.61 -6.50
CA ALA A 92 4.87 21.46 -5.93
C ALA A 92 6.01 21.70 -6.96
N GLY A 93 5.68 21.84 -8.25
CA GLY A 93 6.67 21.93 -9.34
C GLY A 93 7.42 20.63 -9.60
N ALA A 94 6.85 19.49 -9.24
CA ALA A 94 7.47 18.18 -9.44
C ALA A 94 7.22 17.66 -10.87
N ASN A 95 8.23 17.04 -11.46
CA ASN A 95 8.12 16.34 -12.74
C ASN A 95 7.51 14.95 -12.52
N VAL A 96 6.39 14.66 -13.19
CA VAL A 96 5.72 13.37 -13.14
C VAL A 96 6.13 12.54 -14.36
N HIS A 97 6.82 11.42 -14.13
CA HIS A 97 7.33 10.52 -15.18
C HIS A 97 6.35 9.44 -15.61
N ALA A 98 5.49 9.03 -14.68
CA ALA A 98 4.41 8.09 -14.91
C ALA A 98 3.31 8.31 -13.86
N SER A 99 2.05 8.05 -14.24
CA SER A 99 0.94 8.11 -13.31
C SER A 99 -0.06 6.99 -13.61
N VAL A 100 -0.56 6.33 -12.56
CA VAL A 100 -1.46 5.20 -12.72
C VAL A 100 -2.48 5.12 -11.58
N ALA A 101 -3.71 4.77 -11.92
CA ALA A 101 -4.75 4.39 -10.97
C ALA A 101 -4.82 2.86 -10.85
N LEU A 102 -5.05 2.35 -9.64
CA LEU A 102 -5.24 0.92 -9.38
C LEU A 102 -6.55 0.41 -9.98
N SER A 103 -7.58 1.27 -10.04
CA SER A 103 -8.85 1.01 -10.72
C SER A 103 -9.43 2.33 -11.25
N GLU A 104 -10.43 2.28 -12.09
CA GLU A 104 -11.10 3.50 -12.58
C GLU A 104 -12.04 4.09 -11.51
N THR A 105 -12.74 3.23 -10.74
CA THR A 105 -13.86 3.61 -9.87
C THR A 105 -13.74 3.09 -8.44
N LEU A 106 -12.54 3.01 -7.89
CA LEU A 106 -12.28 2.50 -6.54
C LEU A 106 -12.73 1.03 -6.33
N ASP A 107 -12.65 0.20 -7.37
CA ASP A 107 -12.90 -1.24 -7.26
C ASP A 107 -11.73 -1.93 -6.56
N SER A 108 -11.98 -2.42 -5.34
CA SER A 108 -10.94 -3.04 -4.50
C SER A 108 -10.49 -4.41 -5.03
N VAL A 109 -11.31 -5.13 -5.79
CA VAL A 109 -10.93 -6.41 -6.41
C VAL A 109 -9.95 -6.15 -7.55
N ALA A 110 -10.29 -5.24 -8.46
CA ALA A 110 -9.41 -4.82 -9.54
C ALA A 110 -8.11 -4.21 -9.00
N ALA A 111 -8.21 -3.34 -8.00
CA ALA A 111 -7.06 -2.70 -7.36
C ALA A 111 -6.11 -3.72 -6.72
N ALA A 112 -6.65 -4.72 -5.99
CA ALA A 112 -5.85 -5.78 -5.38
C ALA A 112 -5.15 -6.66 -6.43
N ALA A 113 -5.81 -6.95 -7.54
CA ALA A 113 -5.25 -7.73 -8.65
C ALA A 113 -4.08 -7.01 -9.34
N HIS A 114 -4.17 -5.68 -9.49
CA HIS A 114 -3.19 -4.90 -10.24
C HIS A 114 -2.09 -4.26 -9.38
N LEU A 115 -2.20 -4.25 -8.06
CA LEU A 115 -1.31 -3.49 -7.17
C LEU A 115 0.18 -3.68 -7.47
N PHE A 116 0.64 -4.93 -7.54
CA PHE A 116 2.06 -5.21 -7.75
C PHE A 116 2.51 -4.91 -9.18
N GLU A 117 1.68 -5.20 -10.17
CA GLU A 117 1.96 -4.87 -11.57
C GLU A 117 2.15 -3.35 -11.74
N ARG A 118 1.26 -2.55 -11.17
CA ARG A 118 1.32 -1.09 -11.24
C ARG A 118 2.51 -0.50 -10.49
N LEU A 119 2.87 -1.07 -9.33
CA LEU A 119 4.09 -0.66 -8.64
C LEU A 119 5.34 -0.93 -9.47
N HIS A 120 5.45 -2.12 -10.08
CA HIS A 120 6.57 -2.45 -10.97
C HIS A 120 6.60 -1.57 -12.23
N GLU A 121 5.45 -1.25 -12.82
CA GLU A 121 5.34 -0.35 -13.97
C GLU A 121 5.91 1.04 -13.65
N LEU A 122 5.53 1.62 -12.50
CA LEU A 122 6.04 2.92 -12.06
C LEU A 122 7.53 2.87 -11.75
N GLU A 123 7.99 1.84 -11.08
CA GLU A 123 9.40 1.63 -10.79
C GLU A 123 10.23 1.52 -12.07
N ALA A 124 9.79 0.69 -13.02
CA ALA A 124 10.45 0.52 -14.31
C ALA A 124 10.52 1.83 -15.10
N ALA A 125 9.46 2.64 -15.06
CA ALA A 125 9.44 3.95 -15.72
C ALA A 125 10.48 4.93 -15.16
N LEU A 126 10.74 4.89 -13.85
CA LEU A 126 11.75 5.72 -13.18
C LEU A 126 13.17 5.18 -13.40
N ILE A 127 13.37 3.86 -13.28
CA ILE A 127 14.68 3.23 -13.42
C ILE A 127 15.17 3.31 -14.88
N SER A 128 14.30 3.02 -15.86
CA SER A 128 14.67 3.05 -17.29
C SER A 128 15.12 4.42 -17.78
N ARG A 129 14.66 5.48 -17.12
CA ARG A 129 15.04 6.86 -17.41
C ARG A 129 16.21 7.34 -16.54
N ALA A 130 16.72 6.48 -15.64
CA ALA A 130 17.78 6.81 -14.69
C ALA A 130 17.50 8.11 -13.91
N VAL A 131 16.23 8.29 -13.46
CA VAL A 131 15.79 9.52 -12.79
C VAL A 131 16.38 9.58 -11.38
N PRO A 132 17.32 10.51 -11.10
CA PRO A 132 17.98 10.56 -9.80
C PRO A 132 17.00 11.05 -8.73
N ALA A 133 17.12 10.48 -7.53
CA ALA A 133 16.32 10.85 -6.35
C ALA A 133 14.79 10.78 -6.54
N ALA A 134 14.31 10.03 -7.55
CA ALA A 134 12.90 9.86 -7.80
C ALA A 134 12.17 9.16 -6.65
N ARG A 135 10.88 9.42 -6.52
CA ARG A 135 9.98 8.81 -5.54
C ARG A 135 8.71 8.31 -6.20
N ILE A 136 8.16 7.21 -5.70
CA ILE A 136 6.77 6.85 -5.98
C ILE A 136 5.91 7.56 -4.93
N ILE A 137 5.01 8.41 -5.37
CA ILE A 137 4.04 9.09 -4.51
C ILE A 137 2.72 8.36 -4.63
N ALA A 138 2.24 7.82 -3.54
CA ALA A 138 0.99 7.06 -3.52
C ALA A 138 -0.04 7.72 -2.60
N ALA A 139 -1.30 7.78 -3.06
CA ALA A 139 -2.40 8.07 -2.16
C ALA A 139 -2.73 6.83 -1.31
N PRO A 140 -3.12 7.00 -0.03
CA PRO A 140 -3.61 5.90 0.78
C PRO A 140 -4.82 5.23 0.14
N TYR A 141 -4.91 3.91 0.24
CA TYR A 141 -6.12 3.20 -0.15
C TYR A 141 -7.13 3.20 1.00
N PRO A 142 -8.44 3.41 0.75
CA PRO A 142 -9.46 3.33 1.78
C PRO A 142 -9.51 1.95 2.44
N GLU A 143 -9.69 1.92 3.76
CA GLU A 143 -9.81 0.69 4.53
C GLU A 143 -11.22 0.10 4.42
N GLY A 144 -11.36 -1.20 4.70
CA GLY A 144 -12.58 -1.97 4.60
C GLY A 144 -12.49 -3.05 3.52
N GLY A 145 -12.98 -4.23 3.79
CA GLY A 145 -12.91 -5.36 2.88
C GLY A 145 -11.48 -5.65 2.39
N LEU A 146 -11.33 -5.85 1.08
CA LEU A 146 -10.02 -6.00 0.43
C LEU A 146 -9.16 -4.75 0.48
N GLY A 147 -9.76 -3.57 0.67
CA GLY A 147 -9.04 -2.30 0.79
C GLY A 147 -8.07 -2.29 1.96
N SER A 148 -8.40 -2.94 3.08
CA SER A 148 -7.50 -3.10 4.23
C SER A 148 -6.21 -3.83 3.86
N ALA A 149 -6.29 -4.85 3.00
CA ALA A 149 -5.11 -5.57 2.51
C ALA A 149 -4.25 -4.72 1.59
N ILE A 150 -4.86 -3.90 0.73
CA ILE A 150 -4.14 -2.97 -0.16
C ILE A 150 -3.45 -1.89 0.68
N ALA A 151 -4.18 -1.27 1.61
CA ALA A 151 -3.65 -0.24 2.51
C ALA A 151 -2.47 -0.75 3.36
N ASP A 152 -2.55 -1.97 3.90
CA ASP A 152 -1.45 -2.59 4.65
C ASP A 152 -0.19 -2.77 3.78
N ARG A 153 -0.35 -3.23 2.53
CA ARG A 153 0.77 -3.40 1.59
C ARG A 153 1.43 -2.07 1.22
N LEU A 154 0.63 -1.04 0.96
CA LEU A 154 1.16 0.30 0.65
C LEU A 154 1.89 0.89 1.86
N ARG A 155 1.36 0.75 3.08
CA ARG A 155 2.04 1.19 4.32
C ARG A 155 3.39 0.49 4.51
N ARG A 156 3.45 -0.83 4.28
CA ARG A 156 4.71 -1.59 4.38
C ARG A 156 5.72 -1.16 3.32
N ALA A 157 5.26 -0.95 2.09
CA ALA A 157 6.13 -0.46 1.02
C ALA A 157 6.71 0.94 1.33
N ALA A 158 5.93 1.80 1.99
CA ALA A 158 6.36 3.13 2.41
C ALA A 158 7.26 3.13 3.67
N ALA A 159 7.16 2.11 4.53
CA ALA A 159 7.92 2.02 5.79
C ALA A 159 9.33 1.45 5.61
N THR A 160 9.70 0.98 4.41
CA THR A 160 11.02 0.38 4.16
C THR A 160 12.10 1.45 4.25
N PRO A 161 13.09 1.33 5.18
CA PRO A 161 14.22 2.25 5.24
C PRO A 161 15.08 2.10 3.99
N GLN A 162 15.54 3.20 3.47
CA GLN A 162 16.44 3.27 2.29
C GLN A 162 17.86 3.50 2.74
#